data_b256df0a358bc6c987cf4bf2c39a01a6
#
_entry.id   b256df0a358bc6c987cf4bf2c39a01a6
#
_cell.length_a   1.000
_cell.length_b   1.000
_cell.length_c   1.000
_cell.angle_alpha   90.00
_cell.angle_beta   90.00
_cell.angle_gamma   90.00
#
_symmetry.space_group_name_H-M   'P 1'
#
loop_
_entity.id
_entity.type
_entity.pdbx_description
1 polymer ?
#
loop_
_entity_poly.entity_id
_entity_poly.type
_entity_poly.pdbx_seq_one_letter_code
_entity_poly.pdbx_strand_id
1 'polypeptide(L)'
;MCIRDSTDATIQEIAEADIANPIDYNLRYDGTRAIDGGEGKFREGIASGGQALKFRCFVNKDNSNIFPNITKFINELQSKNTYKKISELIKKDLSRSYVRVEIICDRQGFWLKPHCDIKEKLMSCLLFVNKFNEDESLGTDFYDENLNKVKTLPYKDNYGYFFSSGPNSWHGMEKKEIKKERRCLQVNYVTFETDWPVNY
;
A
#
# COMPACT_ATOMS: atom_id res chain seq x y z
N MET A 1 10.21 -12.05 0.40
CA MET A 1 10.29 -12.28 1.87
C MET A 1 8.90 -12.10 2.43
N CYS A 2 8.35 -13.09 3.10
CA CYS A 2 7.05 -12.94 3.76
C CYS A 2 7.27 -12.24 5.10
N ILE A 3 6.53 -11.18 5.36
CA ILE A 3 6.47 -10.56 6.68
C ILE A 3 5.48 -11.40 7.47
N ARG A 4 5.98 -12.21 8.40
CA ARG A 4 5.15 -13.08 9.23
C ARG A 4 4.96 -12.60 10.67
N ASP A 5 5.47 -11.42 11.02
CA ASP A 5 5.51 -10.95 12.41
C ASP A 5 4.89 -9.57 12.63
N SER A 6 3.84 -9.23 11.86
CA SER A 6 2.94 -8.19 12.34
C SER A 6 2.19 -8.80 13.55
N THR A 7 2.21 -8.11 14.68
CA THR A 7 1.50 -8.59 15.86
C THR A 7 0.01 -8.68 15.55
N ASP A 8 -0.69 -9.66 16.10
CA ASP A 8 -2.15 -9.79 15.97
C ASP A 8 -2.87 -8.45 16.22
N ALA A 9 -2.35 -7.65 17.15
CA ALA A 9 -2.86 -6.31 17.45
C ALA A 9 -2.76 -5.32 16.26
N THR A 10 -1.71 -5.40 15.44
CA THR A 10 -1.59 -4.55 14.24
C THR A 10 -2.60 -4.99 13.18
N ILE A 11 -2.77 -6.29 12.98
CA ILE A 11 -3.76 -6.83 12.04
C ILE A 11 -5.17 -6.43 12.48
N GLN A 12 -5.47 -6.56 13.77
CA GLN A 12 -6.76 -6.16 14.31
C GLN A 12 -7.02 -4.65 14.13
N GLU A 13 -6.04 -3.81 14.40
CA GLU A 13 -6.14 -2.36 14.20
C GLU A 13 -6.44 -2.00 12.75
N ILE A 14 -5.77 -2.65 11.78
CA ILE A 14 -6.06 -2.49 10.35
C ILE A 14 -7.47 -2.98 10.03
N ALA A 15 -7.88 -4.13 10.58
CA ALA A 15 -9.18 -4.72 10.32
C ALA A 15 -10.35 -3.86 10.85
N GLU A 16 -10.16 -3.18 11.97
CA GLU A 16 -11.18 -2.40 12.65
C GLU A 16 -11.19 -0.92 12.26
N ALA A 17 -10.16 -0.44 11.55
CA ALA A 17 -10.07 0.95 11.12
C ALA A 17 -11.34 1.39 10.38
N ASP A 18 -11.97 2.45 10.88
CA ASP A 18 -13.12 3.07 10.21
C ASP A 18 -12.62 3.98 9.09
N ILE A 19 -12.75 3.49 7.86
CA ILE A 19 -12.40 4.23 6.65
C ILE A 19 -13.69 4.71 6.03
N ALA A 20 -14.23 5.79 6.58
CA ALA A 20 -15.58 6.25 6.31
C ALA A 20 -15.77 6.85 4.92
N ASN A 21 -14.78 7.52 4.36
CA ASN A 21 -14.97 8.22 3.10
C ASN A 21 -13.76 8.11 2.17
N PRO A 22 -13.93 7.46 1.00
CA PRO A 22 -12.86 7.34 0.01
C PRO A 22 -12.53 8.67 -0.65
N ILE A 23 -13.44 9.62 -0.57
CA ILE A 23 -13.40 10.89 -1.28
C ILE A 23 -12.95 12.03 -0.37
N ASP A 24 -12.56 11.74 0.87
CA ASP A 24 -11.92 12.76 1.68
C ASP A 24 -10.51 13.03 1.15
N TYR A 25 -10.45 14.04 0.32
CA TYR A 25 -9.20 14.47 -0.31
C TYR A 25 -8.16 14.92 0.70
N ASN A 26 -8.57 15.38 1.88
CA ASN A 26 -7.64 15.76 2.93
C ASN A 26 -6.92 14.56 3.53
N LEU A 27 -7.62 13.42 3.64
CA LEU A 27 -7.01 12.17 4.08
C LEU A 27 -6.05 11.55 3.04
N ARG A 28 -6.11 12.00 1.80
CA ARG A 28 -5.22 11.54 0.74
C ARG A 28 -3.97 12.39 0.63
N TYR A 29 -3.97 13.54 1.23
CA TYR A 29 -2.88 14.46 1.08
C TYR A 29 -1.73 14.13 2.04
N ASP A 30 -0.74 13.48 1.48
CA ASP A 30 0.51 13.15 2.14
C ASP A 30 1.73 13.54 1.29
N GLY A 31 1.54 14.43 0.32
CA GLY A 31 2.56 14.81 -0.64
C GLY A 31 2.75 13.82 -1.78
N THR A 32 1.91 12.81 -1.90
CA THR A 32 2.03 11.84 -3.00
C THR A 32 1.44 12.35 -4.30
N ARG A 33 2.00 11.92 -5.42
CA ARG A 33 1.49 12.25 -6.75
C ARG A 33 0.12 11.67 -7.08
N ALA A 34 -0.35 10.74 -6.32
CA ALA A 34 -1.73 10.26 -6.45
C ALA A 34 -2.73 11.42 -6.30
N ILE A 35 -2.29 12.46 -5.61
CA ILE A 35 -3.05 13.68 -5.39
C ILE A 35 -2.64 14.76 -6.38
N ASP A 36 -1.34 14.90 -6.64
CA ASP A 36 -0.82 15.83 -7.65
C ASP A 36 -1.39 15.53 -9.04
N GLY A 37 -1.90 14.33 -9.22
CA GLY A 37 -2.69 13.97 -10.36
C GLY A 37 -3.94 14.82 -10.53
N GLY A 38 -4.29 15.59 -9.51
CA GLY A 38 -5.49 16.37 -9.45
C GLY A 38 -6.75 15.52 -9.59
N GLU A 39 -7.89 16.13 -9.38
CA GLU A 39 -9.16 15.45 -9.57
C GLU A 39 -9.31 14.87 -10.97
N GLY A 40 -8.84 15.58 -12.00
CA GLY A 40 -8.94 15.15 -13.39
C GLY A 40 -8.23 13.83 -13.66
N LYS A 41 -6.96 13.75 -13.34
CA LYS A 41 -6.17 12.51 -13.55
C LYS A 41 -6.67 11.35 -12.70
N PHE A 42 -7.17 11.63 -11.53
CA PHE A 42 -7.74 10.61 -10.67
C PHE A 42 -9.10 10.13 -11.20
N ARG A 43 -9.91 11.03 -11.75
CA ARG A 43 -11.21 10.73 -12.36
C ARG A 43 -11.09 10.06 -13.71
N GLU A 44 -10.14 10.45 -14.50
CA GLU A 44 -9.84 9.78 -15.77
C GLU A 44 -9.41 8.34 -15.56
N GLY A 45 -9.28 7.94 -14.29
CA GLY A 45 -9.02 6.56 -13.93
C GLY A 45 -7.84 6.01 -14.69
N ILE A 46 -6.76 6.79 -14.71
CA ILE A 46 -5.53 6.37 -15.39
C ILE A 46 -5.22 4.93 -15.07
N ALA A 47 -5.52 4.54 -13.87
CA ALA A 47 -5.36 3.18 -13.44
C ALA A 47 -6.57 2.32 -13.82
N SER A 48 -7.77 2.77 -13.51
CA SER A 48 -8.96 1.95 -13.68
C SER A 48 -10.23 2.72 -13.35
N GLY A 49 -11.35 2.25 -13.84
CA GLY A 49 -12.66 2.73 -13.40
C GLY A 49 -12.98 2.45 -11.92
N GLY A 50 -12.10 1.72 -11.23
CA GLY A 50 -12.27 1.34 -9.84
C GLY A 50 -11.70 2.30 -8.80
N GLN A 51 -11.04 3.39 -9.19
CA GLN A 51 -10.38 4.28 -8.22
C GLN A 51 -11.33 4.91 -7.20
N ALA A 52 -12.56 5.24 -7.61
CA ALA A 52 -13.58 5.73 -6.68
C ALA A 52 -14.03 4.69 -5.63
N LEU A 53 -13.67 3.42 -5.83
CA LEU A 53 -14.00 2.31 -4.96
C LEU A 53 -12.84 1.94 -4.01
N LYS A 54 -11.74 2.66 -4.09
CA LYS A 54 -10.60 2.54 -3.18
C LYS A 54 -10.68 3.57 -2.08
N PHE A 55 -11.01 3.11 -0.90
CA PHE A 55 -11.00 3.91 0.32
C PHE A 55 -9.58 3.94 0.90
N ARG A 56 -9.13 5.10 1.39
CA ARG A 56 -7.77 5.29 1.89
C ARG A 56 -7.75 6.12 3.15
N CYS A 57 -6.95 5.71 4.10
CA CYS A 57 -6.61 6.50 5.29
C CYS A 57 -5.09 6.51 5.43
N PHE A 58 -4.47 7.67 5.26
CA PHE A 58 -3.05 7.84 5.52
C PHE A 58 -2.81 7.94 7.02
N VAL A 59 -1.86 7.15 7.51
CA VAL A 59 -1.41 7.26 8.90
C VAL A 59 -0.33 8.33 8.96
N ASN A 60 -0.64 9.41 9.63
CA ASN A 60 0.19 10.59 9.83
C ASN A 60 0.27 10.97 11.32
N LYS A 61 0.97 12.04 11.67
CA LYS A 61 1.10 12.47 13.06
C LYS A 61 -0.23 12.87 13.70
N ASP A 62 -1.16 13.41 12.90
CA ASP A 62 -2.44 13.90 13.42
C ASP A 62 -3.37 12.76 13.86
N ASN A 63 -3.27 11.59 13.23
CA ASN A 63 -4.09 10.42 13.54
C ASN A 63 -3.30 9.24 14.15
N SER A 64 -2.02 9.40 14.40
CA SER A 64 -1.15 8.33 14.93
C SER A 64 -1.60 7.79 16.29
N ASN A 65 -2.28 8.60 17.08
CA ASN A 65 -2.86 8.19 18.36
C ASN A 65 -4.07 7.26 18.22
N ILE A 66 -4.75 7.29 17.07
CA ILE A 66 -5.86 6.39 16.73
C ILE A 66 -5.31 5.02 16.31
N PHE A 67 -4.09 4.99 15.76
CA PHE A 67 -3.43 3.79 15.24
C PHE A 67 -2.10 3.49 15.97
N PRO A 68 -2.12 3.19 17.28
CA PRO A 68 -0.90 3.04 18.07
C PRO A 68 -0.02 1.86 17.63
N ASN A 69 -0.60 0.75 17.20
CA ASN A 69 0.16 -0.42 16.74
C ASN A 69 0.77 -0.20 15.36
N ILE A 70 0.03 0.43 14.44
CA ILE A 70 0.57 0.84 13.14
C ILE A 70 1.67 1.87 13.33
N THR A 71 1.50 2.82 14.25
CA THR A 71 2.53 3.82 14.59
C THR A 71 3.80 3.17 15.14
N LYS A 72 3.67 2.17 16.00
CA LYS A 72 4.81 1.38 16.46
C LYS A 72 5.50 0.66 15.30
N PHE A 73 4.74 0.08 14.39
CA PHE A 73 5.28 -0.54 13.17
C PHE A 73 6.01 0.47 12.27
N ILE A 74 5.48 1.70 12.13
CA ILE A 74 6.15 2.78 11.40
C ILE A 74 7.51 3.11 12.05
N ASN A 75 7.58 3.20 13.37
CA ASN A 75 8.83 3.46 14.08
C ASN A 75 9.89 2.38 13.81
N GLU A 76 9.47 1.12 13.72
CA GLU A 76 10.37 0.03 13.32
C GLU A 76 10.86 0.18 11.87
N LEU A 77 9.99 0.58 10.96
CA LEU A 77 10.36 0.82 9.56
C LEU A 77 11.35 1.99 9.43
N GLN A 78 11.23 3.03 10.26
CA GLN A 78 12.16 4.16 10.30
C GLN A 78 13.52 3.79 10.90
N SER A 79 13.61 2.70 11.65
CA SER A 79 14.83 2.32 12.35
C SER A 79 15.96 1.95 11.40
N LYS A 80 17.19 2.32 11.77
CA LYS A 80 18.41 2.07 10.98
C LYS A 80 18.60 0.58 10.64
N ASN A 81 18.29 -0.28 11.59
CA ASN A 81 18.40 -1.73 11.41
C ASN A 81 17.43 -2.22 10.32
N THR A 82 16.19 -1.76 10.33
CA THR A 82 15.16 -2.19 9.40
C THR A 82 15.38 -1.64 8.00
N TYR A 83 15.56 -0.31 7.85
CA TYR A 83 15.71 0.23 6.51
C TYR A 83 16.99 -0.23 5.81
N LYS A 84 18.09 -0.49 6.54
CA LYS A 84 19.29 -1.07 5.95
C LYS A 84 19.08 -2.47 5.40
N LYS A 85 18.44 -3.35 6.19
CA LYS A 85 18.08 -4.70 5.70
C LYS A 85 17.20 -4.65 4.47
N ILE A 86 16.22 -3.76 4.43
CA ILE A 86 15.36 -3.59 3.25
C ILE A 86 16.17 -3.03 2.08
N SER A 87 17.03 -2.02 2.31
CA SER A 87 17.92 -1.46 1.27
C SER A 87 18.75 -2.55 0.57
N GLU A 88 19.34 -3.44 1.36
CA GLU A 88 20.13 -4.57 0.84
C GLU A 88 19.28 -5.50 -0.02
N LEU A 89 18.08 -5.83 0.43
CA LEU A 89 17.17 -6.73 -0.28
C LEU A 89 16.65 -6.16 -1.60
N ILE A 90 16.30 -4.86 -1.63
CA ILE A 90 15.79 -4.21 -2.83
C ILE A 90 16.87 -3.57 -3.69
N LYS A 91 18.13 -3.57 -3.22
CA LYS A 91 19.29 -2.95 -3.86
C LYS A 91 19.10 -1.46 -4.15
N LYS A 92 18.55 -0.74 -3.18
CA LYS A 92 18.36 0.71 -3.21
C LYS A 92 18.70 1.32 -1.87
N ASP A 93 19.30 2.52 -1.89
CA ASP A 93 19.56 3.28 -0.68
C ASP A 93 18.27 3.93 -0.16
N LEU A 94 17.89 3.59 1.05
CA LEU A 94 16.73 4.16 1.74
C LEU A 94 17.11 5.19 2.80
N SER A 95 18.39 5.52 2.98
CA SER A 95 18.88 6.35 4.10
C SER A 95 18.32 7.77 4.10
N ARG A 96 17.88 8.28 2.96
CA ARG A 96 17.30 9.63 2.81
C ARG A 96 15.84 9.59 2.37
N SER A 97 15.15 8.50 2.73
CA SER A 97 13.76 8.31 2.36
C SER A 97 12.83 8.64 3.51
N TYR A 98 11.55 8.58 3.21
CA TYR A 98 10.46 8.69 4.16
C TYR A 98 9.59 7.44 4.07
N VAL A 99 8.99 7.06 5.19
CA VAL A 99 7.98 6.00 5.22
C VAL A 99 6.61 6.63 4.95
N ARG A 100 5.84 6.02 4.06
CA ARG A 100 4.46 6.38 3.79
C ARG A 100 3.59 5.18 4.07
N VAL A 101 2.58 5.35 4.91
CA VAL A 101 1.69 4.27 5.32
C VAL A 101 0.24 4.67 5.10
N GLU A 102 -0.53 3.77 4.51
CA GLU A 102 -1.95 3.95 4.30
C GLU A 102 -2.72 2.65 4.52
N ILE A 103 -3.86 2.74 5.18
CA ILE A 103 -4.85 1.68 5.23
C ILE A 103 -5.71 1.80 3.98
N ILE A 104 -5.86 0.72 3.26
CA ILE A 104 -6.63 0.67 2.01
C ILE A 104 -7.79 -0.31 2.18
N CYS A 105 -8.94 0.10 1.66
CA CYS A 105 -10.12 -0.72 1.58
C CYS A 105 -10.71 -0.62 0.18
N ASP A 106 -10.56 -1.68 -0.60
CA ASP A 106 -11.13 -1.78 -1.94
C ASP A 106 -12.53 -2.40 -1.85
N ARG A 107 -13.50 -1.80 -2.52
CA ARG A 107 -14.91 -2.21 -2.50
C ARG A 107 -15.29 -3.00 -3.75
N GLN A 108 -16.48 -3.57 -3.74
CA GLN A 108 -17.05 -4.30 -4.86
C GLN A 108 -16.93 -3.51 -6.17
N GLY A 109 -16.39 -4.18 -7.21
CA GLY A 109 -16.15 -3.57 -8.51
C GLY A 109 -14.78 -2.91 -8.68
N PHE A 110 -13.96 -2.82 -7.63
CA PHE A 110 -12.59 -2.32 -7.74
C PHE A 110 -11.72 -3.23 -8.62
N TRP A 111 -10.88 -2.60 -9.41
CA TRP A 111 -9.81 -3.22 -10.19
C TRP A 111 -8.74 -2.19 -10.51
N LEU A 112 -7.55 -2.64 -10.86
CA LEU A 112 -6.42 -1.79 -11.13
C LEU A 112 -5.66 -2.29 -12.36
N LYS A 113 -5.54 -1.43 -13.38
CA LYS A 113 -4.75 -1.76 -14.58
C LYS A 113 -3.31 -2.10 -14.22
N PRO A 114 -2.65 -2.96 -15.02
CA PRO A 114 -1.20 -3.12 -14.95
C PRO A 114 -0.51 -1.76 -15.06
N HIS A 115 0.36 -1.47 -14.11
CA HIS A 115 1.13 -0.23 -14.05
C HIS A 115 2.43 -0.46 -13.27
N CYS A 116 3.37 0.43 -13.44
CA CYS A 116 4.51 0.58 -12.53
C CYS A 116 4.25 1.75 -11.59
N ASP A 117 4.80 1.66 -10.39
CA ASP A 117 4.76 2.76 -9.44
C ASP A 117 5.47 4.01 -9.97
N ILE A 118 5.15 5.16 -9.40
CA ILE A 118 5.85 6.42 -9.68
C ILE A 118 7.32 6.31 -9.24
N LYS A 119 8.21 7.05 -9.89
CA LYS A 119 9.66 6.99 -9.66
C LYS A 119 10.08 7.36 -8.24
N GLU A 120 9.27 8.13 -7.54
CA GLU A 120 9.47 8.56 -6.18
C GLU A 120 9.26 7.43 -5.16
N LYS A 121 8.60 6.35 -5.53
CA LYS A 121 8.51 5.14 -4.71
C LYS A 121 9.75 4.27 -4.90
N LEU A 122 10.47 4.05 -3.84
CA LEU A 122 11.66 3.18 -3.82
C LEU A 122 11.27 1.72 -3.59
N MET A 123 10.27 1.51 -2.75
CA MET A 123 9.74 0.20 -2.38
C MET A 123 8.23 0.29 -2.15
N SER A 124 7.51 -0.74 -2.54
CA SER A 124 6.11 -0.93 -2.21
C SER A 124 5.93 -2.26 -1.47
N CYS A 125 5.17 -2.19 -0.39
CA CYS A 125 4.80 -3.33 0.44
C CYS A 125 3.29 -3.31 0.67
N LEU A 126 2.67 -4.48 0.61
CA LEU A 126 1.30 -4.68 1.04
C LEU A 126 1.24 -5.80 2.08
N LEU A 127 0.56 -5.51 3.17
CA LEU A 127 0.16 -6.48 4.19
C LEU A 127 -1.35 -6.65 4.11
N PHE A 128 -1.80 -7.83 3.73
CA PHE A 128 -3.22 -8.14 3.57
C PHE A 128 -3.89 -8.45 4.90
N VAL A 129 -5.14 -7.97 5.03
CA VAL A 129 -6.02 -8.28 6.16
C VAL A 129 -7.35 -8.77 5.59
N ASN A 130 -7.52 -10.08 5.57
CA ASN A 130 -8.70 -10.72 4.99
C ASN A 130 -9.81 -10.91 6.03
N LYS A 131 -10.31 -9.80 6.56
CA LYS A 131 -11.34 -9.75 7.61
C LYS A 131 -12.63 -10.52 7.28
N PHE A 132 -12.99 -10.59 6.01
CA PHE A 132 -14.25 -11.16 5.57
C PHE A 132 -14.13 -12.51 4.89
N ASN A 133 -12.96 -13.11 4.94
CA ASN A 133 -12.67 -14.37 4.27
C ASN A 133 -13.04 -14.35 2.77
N GLU A 134 -12.64 -13.27 2.12
CA GLU A 134 -12.73 -13.11 0.67
C GLU A 134 -11.82 -14.10 -0.06
N ASP A 135 -12.06 -14.28 -1.34
CA ASP A 135 -11.30 -15.22 -2.17
C ASP A 135 -9.81 -14.84 -2.24
N GLU A 136 -8.94 -15.84 -2.13
CA GLU A 136 -7.49 -15.65 -2.19
C GLU A 136 -7.00 -15.07 -3.51
N SER A 137 -7.76 -15.21 -4.59
CA SER A 137 -7.43 -14.64 -5.89
C SER A 137 -7.45 -13.10 -5.91
N LEU A 138 -8.02 -12.46 -4.87
CA LEU A 138 -8.07 -11.00 -4.73
C LEU A 138 -6.73 -10.36 -4.35
N GLY A 139 -5.64 -11.09 -4.41
CA GLY A 139 -4.31 -10.56 -4.19
C GLY A 139 -3.83 -9.64 -5.31
N THR A 140 -2.54 -9.40 -5.37
CA THR A 140 -1.92 -8.57 -6.39
C THR A 140 -1.47 -9.41 -7.57
N ASP A 141 -1.84 -8.97 -8.76
CA ASP A 141 -1.38 -9.55 -10.01
C ASP A 141 -0.05 -8.90 -10.45
N PHE A 142 0.94 -9.71 -10.83
CA PHE A 142 2.20 -9.28 -11.41
C PHE A 142 2.25 -9.67 -12.89
N TYR A 143 2.88 -8.80 -13.68
CA TYR A 143 2.92 -8.92 -15.14
C TYR A 143 4.35 -8.85 -15.66
N ASP A 144 4.59 -9.45 -16.81
CA ASP A 144 5.82 -9.29 -17.58
C ASP A 144 5.83 -7.97 -18.39
N GLU A 145 6.88 -7.73 -19.15
CA GLU A 145 7.03 -6.52 -19.96
C GLU A 145 6.00 -6.43 -21.10
N ASN A 146 5.40 -7.55 -21.50
CA ASN A 146 4.35 -7.63 -22.51
C ASN A 146 2.95 -7.54 -21.88
N LEU A 147 2.87 -7.26 -20.59
CA LEU A 147 1.65 -7.22 -19.80
C LEU A 147 0.90 -8.56 -19.72
N ASN A 148 1.59 -9.67 -19.91
CA ASN A 148 1.03 -10.97 -19.60
C ASN A 148 1.12 -11.19 -18.09
N LYS A 149 0.02 -11.63 -17.50
CA LYS A 149 0.00 -11.95 -16.08
C LYS A 149 0.85 -13.20 -15.80
N VAL A 150 1.87 -13.03 -14.95
CA VAL A 150 2.79 -14.12 -14.59
C VAL A 150 2.49 -14.71 -13.23
N LYS A 151 1.84 -13.96 -12.34
CA LYS A 151 1.53 -14.43 -10.99
C LYS A 151 0.48 -13.58 -10.32
N THR A 152 -0.39 -14.23 -9.53
CA THR A 152 -1.22 -13.58 -8.50
C THR A 152 -0.69 -13.97 -7.14
N LEU A 153 -0.36 -13.00 -6.30
CA LEU A 153 -0.07 -13.26 -4.88
C LEU A 153 -1.38 -13.48 -4.13
N PRO A 154 -1.46 -14.45 -3.22
CA PRO A 154 -2.72 -14.75 -2.55
C PRO A 154 -3.12 -13.65 -1.57
N TYR A 155 -4.42 -13.34 -1.56
CA TYR A 155 -5.05 -12.47 -0.57
C TYR A 155 -5.37 -13.28 0.69
N LYS A 156 -4.41 -13.40 1.58
CA LYS A 156 -4.56 -14.13 2.85
C LYS A 156 -4.43 -13.19 4.02
N ASP A 157 -5.09 -13.52 5.10
CA ASP A 157 -4.92 -12.77 6.34
C ASP A 157 -3.47 -12.86 6.84
N ASN A 158 -2.96 -11.75 7.36
CA ASN A 158 -1.58 -11.62 7.84
C ASN A 158 -0.50 -12.09 6.83
N TYR A 159 -0.79 -11.94 5.54
CA TYR A 159 0.15 -12.24 4.47
C TYR A 159 0.61 -10.95 3.81
N GLY A 160 1.90 -10.74 3.73
CA GLY A 160 2.46 -9.55 3.12
C GLY A 160 3.60 -9.86 2.16
N TYR A 161 3.88 -8.91 1.30
CA TYR A 161 5.00 -8.93 0.38
C TYR A 161 5.52 -7.52 0.13
N PHE A 162 6.75 -7.42 -0.33
CA PHE A 162 7.28 -6.16 -0.83
C PHE A 162 8.13 -6.39 -2.08
N PHE A 163 8.29 -5.33 -2.86
CA PHE A 163 9.11 -5.32 -4.06
C PHE A 163 9.82 -3.98 -4.25
N SER A 164 10.93 -4.01 -4.97
CA SER A 164 11.61 -2.82 -5.44
C SER A 164 10.78 -2.17 -6.54
N SER A 165 10.27 -0.97 -6.32
CA SER A 165 9.52 -0.24 -7.35
C SER A 165 10.46 0.22 -8.45
N GLY A 166 10.08 0.05 -9.70
CA GLY A 166 10.92 0.38 -10.85
C GLY A 166 10.15 0.29 -12.17
N PRO A 167 10.81 0.58 -13.31
CA PRO A 167 10.15 0.65 -14.61
C PRO A 167 9.58 -0.69 -15.09
N ASN A 168 10.07 -1.82 -14.54
CA ASN A 168 9.64 -3.16 -14.91
C ASN A 168 8.86 -3.87 -13.80
N SER A 169 8.47 -3.16 -12.76
CA SER A 169 7.68 -3.72 -11.66
C SER A 169 6.17 -3.65 -11.93
N TRP A 170 5.76 -4.21 -13.07
CA TRP A 170 4.39 -4.21 -13.51
C TRP A 170 3.48 -5.00 -12.57
N HIS A 171 2.48 -4.34 -12.03
CA HIS A 171 1.52 -4.94 -11.13
C HIS A 171 0.15 -4.28 -11.24
N GLY A 172 -0.86 -4.97 -10.71
CA GLY A 172 -2.23 -4.50 -10.75
C GLY A 172 -3.17 -5.46 -10.05
N MET A 173 -4.41 -5.40 -10.40
CA MET A 173 -5.45 -6.32 -9.96
C MET A 173 -6.51 -6.42 -11.05
N GLU A 174 -6.67 -7.57 -11.67
CA GLU A 174 -7.74 -7.81 -12.63
C GLU A 174 -9.11 -7.63 -11.97
N LYS A 175 -10.11 -7.36 -12.78
CA LYS A 175 -11.49 -7.27 -12.30
C LYS A 175 -11.93 -8.64 -11.77
N LYS A 176 -12.18 -8.71 -10.47
CA LYS A 176 -12.61 -9.89 -9.74
C LYS A 176 -13.75 -9.51 -8.80
N GLU A 177 -14.54 -10.49 -8.39
CA GLU A 177 -15.64 -10.24 -7.46
C GLU A 177 -15.10 -10.01 -6.05
N ILE A 178 -15.31 -8.83 -5.52
CA ILE A 178 -15.15 -8.50 -4.10
C ILE A 178 -16.55 -8.51 -3.51
N LYS A 179 -16.83 -9.42 -2.59
CA LYS A 179 -18.18 -9.56 -1.99
C LYS A 179 -18.49 -8.47 -0.98
N LYS A 180 -17.51 -8.15 -0.13
CA LYS A 180 -17.62 -7.11 0.90
C LYS A 180 -16.51 -6.07 0.76
N GLU A 181 -15.28 -6.46 1.05
CA GLU A 181 -14.12 -5.58 0.89
C GLU A 181 -12.80 -6.36 0.88
N ARG A 182 -11.83 -5.79 0.19
CA ARG A 182 -10.43 -6.20 0.23
C ARG A 182 -9.62 -5.16 0.97
N ARG A 183 -9.01 -5.54 2.08
CA ARG A 183 -8.28 -4.62 2.98
C ARG A 183 -6.79 -4.93 3.02
N CYS A 184 -5.98 -3.88 3.08
CA CYS A 184 -4.54 -4.03 3.29
C CYS A 184 -3.94 -2.78 3.93
N LEU A 185 -2.78 -2.96 4.55
CA LEU A 185 -1.87 -1.88 4.87
C LEU A 185 -0.86 -1.76 3.72
N GLN A 186 -0.80 -0.60 3.09
CA GLN A 186 0.24 -0.29 2.12
C GLN A 186 1.33 0.52 2.78
N VAL A 187 2.57 0.08 2.59
CA VAL A 187 3.77 0.76 3.05
C VAL A 187 4.66 1.06 1.86
N ASN A 188 5.15 2.28 1.80
CA ASN A 188 6.15 2.66 0.81
C ASN A 188 7.34 3.33 1.48
N TYR A 189 8.55 3.11 0.94
CA TYR A 189 9.63 4.06 1.11
C TYR A 189 9.62 5.00 -0.09
N VAL A 190 9.66 6.31 0.18
CA VAL A 190 9.49 7.35 -0.84
C VAL A 190 10.57 8.42 -0.72
N THR A 191 10.81 9.15 -1.81
CA THR A 191 11.81 10.24 -1.84
C THR A 191 11.22 11.61 -1.49
N PHE A 192 9.91 11.75 -1.48
CA PHE A 192 9.24 12.97 -1.05
C PHE A 192 8.97 12.94 0.46
N GLU A 193 8.83 14.11 1.05
CA GLU A 193 8.62 14.29 2.47
C GLU A 193 7.27 13.75 2.94
N THR A 194 7.28 13.04 4.06
CA THR A 194 6.11 12.65 4.86
C THR A 194 6.42 12.92 6.33
N ASP A 195 5.48 12.66 7.22
CA ASP A 195 5.68 12.79 8.66
C ASP A 195 6.71 11.80 9.25
N TRP A 196 7.14 10.83 8.46
CA TRP A 196 7.92 9.68 8.92
C TRP A 196 9.28 9.56 8.21
N PRO A 197 10.24 10.48 8.46
CA PRO A 197 11.58 10.34 7.91
C PRO A 197 12.27 9.10 8.48
N VAL A 198 13.10 8.42 7.69
CA VAL A 198 13.95 7.38 8.24
C VAL A 198 15.00 7.97 9.17
N ASN A 199 15.33 7.27 10.24
CA ASN A 199 16.32 7.71 11.20
C ASN A 199 17.73 7.39 10.68
N TYR A 200 18.55 8.42 10.53
CA TYR A 200 19.95 8.31 10.09
C TYR A 200 20.85 7.67 11.13
#